data_20466037d8435e636cedcdf89431f440
#
_entry.id   20466037d8435e636cedcdf89431f440
#
_cell.length_a   1.000
_cell.length_b   1.000
_cell.length_c   1.000
_cell.angle_alpha   90.00
_cell.angle_beta   90.00
_cell.angle_gamma   90.00
#
_symmetry.space_group_name_H-M   'P 1'
#
loop_
_entity.id
_entity.type
_entity.pdbx_description
1 polymer ?
#
loop_
_entity_poly.entity_id
_entity_poly.type
_entity_poly.pdbx_seq_one_letter_code
_entity_poly.pdbx_strand_id
1 'polypeptide(L)'
;SDQGGTPDWNNENLETSRASMEQGLGTELENVFPDDGGEKTAPVEMPPPAYSEWSGVGAGGGQDGDYNLESFVSEAETLADHLAQQMALAVSDPASRMIGQYLIDMVDEAGYLSGDLDAVADKLGASRREVEAVLAILQSLDPPGICARNLTECIALQLRERDRFDPAMQALVEH
;
A
#
# COMPACT_ATOMS: atom_id res chain seq x y z
N SER A 1 -4.64 6.81 57.70
CA SER A 1 -5.80 7.31 56.98
C SER A 1 -5.30 8.15 55.80
N ASP A 2 -5.02 7.47 54.74
CA ASP A 2 -4.53 8.08 53.49
C ASP A 2 -5.67 8.00 52.46
N GLN A 3 -6.22 9.15 52.12
CA GLN A 3 -7.23 9.27 51.05
C GLN A 3 -6.54 9.83 49.82
N GLY A 4 -6.09 8.91 48.98
CA GLY A 4 -5.67 9.21 47.64
C GLY A 4 -6.86 9.61 46.78
N GLY A 5 -7.07 10.92 46.60
CA GLY A 5 -8.03 11.45 45.65
C GLY A 5 -7.55 11.20 44.21
N THR A 6 -8.31 10.45 43.46
CA THR A 6 -8.14 10.34 42.00
C THR A 6 -8.40 11.72 41.36
N PRO A 7 -7.55 12.21 40.45
CA PRO A 7 -7.81 13.45 39.72
C PRO A 7 -9.06 13.28 38.85
N ASP A 8 -10.05 14.10 39.13
CA ASP A 8 -11.30 14.17 38.34
C ASP A 8 -11.06 14.93 37.04
N TRP A 9 -10.83 14.20 35.98
CA TRP A 9 -10.59 14.73 34.61
C TRP A 9 -11.83 15.39 33.99
N ASN A 10 -12.99 15.28 34.63
CA ASN A 10 -14.27 15.78 34.08
C ASN A 10 -14.64 17.18 34.54
N ASN A 11 -13.81 17.85 35.39
CA ASN A 11 -14.14 19.14 36.01
C ASN A 11 -13.23 20.28 35.54
N GLU A 12 -12.50 20.15 34.47
CA GLU A 12 -11.93 21.31 33.81
C GLU A 12 -13.06 22.02 33.04
N ASN A 13 -13.55 23.11 33.64
CA ASN A 13 -14.30 24.12 32.93
C ASN A 13 -13.42 24.65 31.79
N LEU A 14 -13.54 24.03 30.64
CA LEU A 14 -13.02 24.58 29.40
C LEU A 14 -13.84 25.85 29.13
N GLU A 15 -13.38 26.95 29.66
CA GLU A 15 -13.89 28.26 29.27
C GLU A 15 -13.52 28.52 27.81
N THR A 16 -14.34 27.97 26.92
CA THR A 16 -14.29 28.20 25.49
C THR A 16 -15.00 29.49 25.11
N SER A 17 -14.94 30.50 25.98
CA SER A 17 -15.48 31.83 25.62
C SER A 17 -14.53 32.44 24.58
N ARG A 18 -15.12 33.06 23.55
CA ARG A 18 -14.40 33.78 22.50
C ARG A 18 -13.33 34.72 23.05
N ALA A 19 -13.66 35.43 24.16
CA ALA A 19 -12.74 36.33 24.84
C ALA A 19 -11.49 35.61 25.43
N SER A 20 -11.65 34.40 25.93
CA SER A 20 -10.54 33.60 26.48
C SER A 20 -9.59 33.09 25.38
N MET A 21 -10.15 32.72 24.20
CA MET A 21 -9.35 32.34 23.05
C MET A 21 -8.61 33.53 22.41
N GLU A 22 -9.24 34.67 22.30
CA GLU A 22 -8.64 35.92 21.79
C GLU A 22 -7.45 36.34 22.64
N GLN A 23 -7.57 36.25 23.96
CA GLN A 23 -6.49 36.59 24.89
C GLN A 23 -5.33 35.60 24.88
N GLY A 24 -5.61 34.30 24.64
CA GLY A 24 -4.58 33.25 24.55
C GLY A 24 -3.80 33.25 23.26
N LEU A 25 -4.40 33.70 22.15
CA LEU A 25 -3.78 33.67 20.81
C LEU A 25 -3.21 35.04 20.38
N GLY A 26 -3.51 36.13 21.10
CA GLY A 26 -3.04 37.46 20.78
C GLY A 26 -3.53 37.99 19.41
N THR A 27 -4.62 37.42 18.90
CA THR A 27 -5.24 37.78 17.62
C THR A 27 -6.66 38.21 17.81
N GLU A 28 -7.00 39.40 17.27
CA GLU A 28 -8.39 39.87 17.20
C GLU A 28 -9.07 39.08 16.09
N LEU A 29 -10.02 38.21 16.43
CA LEU A 29 -10.75 37.35 15.50
C LEU A 29 -11.69 38.15 14.53
N GLU A 30 -11.87 39.46 14.75
CA GLU A 30 -12.66 40.30 13.86
C GLU A 30 -11.99 40.60 12.51
N ASN A 31 -10.71 40.27 12.35
CA ASN A 31 -9.95 40.65 11.15
C ASN A 31 -9.60 39.47 10.25
N VAL A 32 -10.17 38.28 10.49
CA VAL A 32 -9.84 37.08 9.69
C VAL A 32 -10.60 37.00 8.36
N PHE A 33 -11.76 37.68 8.30
CA PHE A 33 -12.54 37.83 7.06
C PHE A 33 -13.13 39.26 7.00
N PRO A 34 -12.56 40.16 6.18
CA PRO A 34 -13.23 41.44 5.93
C PRO A 34 -14.57 41.15 5.23
N ASP A 35 -15.64 41.56 5.88
CA ASP A 35 -16.99 41.51 5.32
C ASP A 35 -16.98 42.43 4.09
N ASP A 36 -17.15 41.83 2.91
CA ASP A 36 -17.16 42.51 1.63
C ASP A 36 -18.48 43.27 1.46
N GLY A 37 -18.68 44.30 2.32
CA GLY A 37 -19.79 45.24 2.27
C GLY A 37 -19.68 46.08 1.00
N GLY A 38 -20.47 45.73 0.01
CA GLY A 38 -20.45 46.25 -1.32
C GLY A 38 -20.41 47.76 -1.46
N GLU A 39 -19.40 48.23 -2.14
CA GLU A 39 -19.43 49.54 -2.81
C GLU A 39 -19.33 49.30 -4.32
N LYS A 40 -20.43 49.61 -5.01
CA LYS A 40 -20.57 49.52 -6.47
C LYS A 40 -19.66 50.56 -7.11
N THR A 41 -18.47 50.19 -7.46
CA THR A 41 -17.64 50.96 -8.41
C THR A 41 -17.76 50.36 -9.80
N ALA A 42 -17.95 51.25 -10.78
CA ALA A 42 -18.20 50.98 -12.20
C ALA A 42 -17.18 50.02 -12.84
N PRO A 43 -17.56 49.32 -13.92
CA PRO A 43 -16.70 48.29 -14.53
C PRO A 43 -15.48 48.92 -15.18
N VAL A 44 -14.32 48.67 -14.63
CA VAL A 44 -13.03 48.85 -15.32
C VAL A 44 -12.85 47.65 -16.22
N GLU A 45 -12.90 47.89 -17.51
CA GLU A 45 -12.62 46.91 -18.55
C GLU A 45 -11.14 46.49 -18.47
N MET A 46 -10.85 45.41 -17.75
CA MET A 46 -9.54 44.78 -17.75
C MET A 46 -9.51 43.71 -18.84
N PRO A 47 -8.46 43.65 -19.67
CA PRO A 47 -8.30 42.55 -20.63
C PRO A 47 -8.20 41.22 -19.90
N PRO A 48 -8.75 40.12 -20.45
CA PRO A 48 -8.76 38.85 -19.76
C PRO A 48 -7.33 38.35 -19.54
N PRO A 49 -6.97 37.90 -18.34
CA PRO A 49 -5.67 37.27 -18.12
C PRO A 49 -5.65 35.95 -18.92
N ALA A 50 -4.62 35.80 -19.75
CA ALA A 50 -4.38 34.65 -20.60
C ALA A 50 -3.90 33.41 -19.82
N TYR A 51 -4.51 33.13 -18.68
CA TYR A 51 -4.23 31.95 -17.90
C TYR A 51 -5.51 31.39 -17.27
N SER A 52 -6.30 30.71 -18.11
CA SER A 52 -7.35 29.86 -17.60
C SER A 52 -7.43 28.54 -18.36
N GLU A 53 -6.32 27.80 -18.41
CA GLU A 53 -6.40 26.37 -18.78
C GLU A 53 -7.24 25.55 -17.79
N TRP A 54 -7.61 26.14 -16.64
CA TRP A 54 -8.48 25.50 -15.63
C TRP A 54 -9.97 25.85 -15.79
N SER A 55 -10.34 26.80 -16.63
CA SER A 55 -11.75 27.14 -16.85
C SER A 55 -12.48 26.16 -17.78
N GLY A 56 -11.75 25.20 -18.38
CA GLY A 56 -12.34 24.14 -19.20
C GLY A 56 -12.84 22.92 -18.41
N VAL A 57 -12.58 22.84 -17.11
CA VAL A 57 -12.94 21.67 -16.29
C VAL A 57 -14.34 21.74 -15.70
N GLY A 58 -15.02 22.90 -15.80
CA GLY A 58 -16.29 23.10 -15.09
C GLY A 58 -17.53 23.46 -15.94
N ALA A 59 -17.43 23.60 -17.26
CA ALA A 59 -18.56 24.06 -18.08
C ALA A 59 -18.62 23.37 -19.45
N GLY A 60 -18.66 22.06 -19.45
CA GLY A 60 -18.91 21.22 -20.63
C GLY A 60 -20.00 20.23 -20.29
N GLY A 61 -21.25 20.64 -20.45
CA GLY A 61 -22.37 19.72 -20.45
C GLY A 61 -22.28 18.80 -21.66
N GLY A 62 -22.47 17.50 -21.43
CA GLY A 62 -22.98 16.59 -22.44
C GLY A 62 -21.91 15.94 -23.30
N GLN A 63 -21.31 14.91 -22.79
CA GLN A 63 -21.09 13.64 -23.48
C GLN A 63 -20.83 12.63 -22.36
N ASP A 64 -21.64 11.58 -22.33
CA ASP A 64 -21.52 10.43 -21.44
C ASP A 64 -20.15 9.76 -21.57
N GLY A 65 -19.12 10.43 -21.07
CA GLY A 65 -17.90 9.79 -20.62
C GLY A 65 -18.18 9.45 -19.18
N ASP A 66 -18.69 8.28 -18.96
CA ASP A 66 -18.66 7.60 -17.68
C ASP A 66 -17.19 7.57 -17.24
N TYR A 67 -16.73 8.70 -16.64
CA TYR A 67 -15.46 8.70 -15.91
C TYR A 67 -15.73 7.84 -14.68
N ASN A 68 -15.70 6.55 -14.94
CA ASN A 68 -15.82 5.54 -13.93
C ASN A 68 -14.62 5.72 -12.99
N LEU A 69 -14.81 6.59 -11.98
CA LEU A 69 -13.84 6.76 -10.90
C LEU A 69 -13.58 5.41 -10.21
N GLU A 70 -14.49 4.45 -10.35
CA GLU A 70 -14.32 3.07 -9.92
C GLU A 70 -13.27 2.33 -10.76
N SER A 71 -12.97 2.71 -12.01
CA SER A 71 -11.85 2.14 -12.75
C SER A 71 -10.48 2.68 -12.29
N PHE A 72 -10.44 3.78 -11.55
CA PHE A 72 -9.25 4.23 -10.80
C PHE A 72 -9.22 3.69 -9.37
N VAL A 73 -10.32 3.14 -8.86
CA VAL A 73 -10.37 2.46 -7.58
C VAL A 73 -9.90 1.03 -7.78
N SER A 74 -8.61 0.83 -7.53
CA SER A 74 -7.95 -0.44 -7.32
C SER A 74 -8.24 -1.51 -8.40
N GLU A 75 -7.44 -1.54 -9.43
CA GLU A 75 -6.99 -2.82 -9.96
C GLU A 75 -6.62 -3.67 -8.74
N ALA A 76 -7.36 -4.74 -8.51
CA ALA A 76 -7.10 -5.60 -7.36
C ALA A 76 -5.64 -6.06 -7.50
N GLU A 77 -4.81 -5.74 -6.50
CA GLU A 77 -3.41 -6.15 -6.47
C GLU A 77 -3.32 -7.64 -6.74
N THR A 78 -2.60 -8.01 -7.78
CA THR A 78 -2.46 -9.42 -8.15
C THR A 78 -1.48 -10.10 -7.19
N LEU A 79 -1.57 -11.43 -7.10
CA LEU A 79 -0.61 -12.23 -6.34
C LEU A 79 0.84 -11.95 -6.80
N ALA A 80 1.06 -11.81 -8.09
CA ALA A 80 2.37 -11.49 -8.66
C ALA A 80 2.87 -10.11 -8.22
N ASP A 81 2.02 -9.09 -8.19
CA ASP A 81 2.37 -7.74 -7.73
C ASP A 81 2.75 -7.76 -6.25
N HIS A 82 1.98 -8.46 -5.43
CA HIS A 82 2.24 -8.61 -4.01
C HIS A 82 3.60 -9.29 -3.75
N LEU A 83 3.88 -10.39 -4.44
CA LEU A 83 5.16 -11.08 -4.34
C LEU A 83 6.33 -10.21 -4.84
N ALA A 84 6.15 -9.47 -5.93
CA ALA A 84 7.17 -8.57 -6.47
C ALA A 84 7.53 -7.46 -5.48
N GLN A 85 6.55 -6.89 -4.79
CA GLN A 85 6.77 -5.87 -3.75
C GLN A 85 7.57 -6.44 -2.57
N GLN A 86 7.16 -7.60 -2.05
CA GLN A 86 7.87 -8.25 -0.96
C GLN A 86 9.31 -8.64 -1.35
N MET A 87 9.48 -9.20 -2.55
CA MET A 87 10.79 -9.56 -3.08
C MET A 87 11.71 -8.34 -3.22
N ALA A 88 11.18 -7.19 -3.64
CA ALA A 88 11.96 -5.95 -3.76
C ALA A 88 12.57 -5.49 -2.43
N LEU A 89 11.91 -5.83 -1.31
CA LEU A 89 12.41 -5.56 0.04
C LEU A 89 13.38 -6.64 0.53
N ALA A 90 13.13 -7.91 0.18
CA ALA A 90 13.91 -9.04 0.66
C ALA A 90 15.24 -9.21 -0.08
N VAL A 91 15.29 -8.86 -1.37
CA VAL A 91 16.43 -9.09 -2.25
C VAL A 91 17.05 -7.79 -2.71
N SER A 92 18.31 -7.53 -2.35
CA SER A 92 19.05 -6.32 -2.74
C SER A 92 19.84 -6.50 -4.03
N ASP A 93 20.29 -7.72 -4.33
CA ASP A 93 21.12 -8.03 -5.49
C ASP A 93 20.31 -7.98 -6.80
N PRO A 94 20.75 -7.23 -7.81
CA PRO A 94 20.02 -7.10 -9.08
C PRO A 94 19.86 -8.41 -9.86
N ALA A 95 20.86 -9.28 -9.84
CA ALA A 95 20.81 -10.57 -10.55
C ALA A 95 19.79 -11.50 -9.89
N SER A 96 19.84 -11.61 -8.57
CA SER A 96 18.85 -12.38 -7.79
C SER A 96 17.43 -11.83 -7.95
N ARG A 97 17.27 -10.51 -8.05
CA ARG A 97 15.97 -9.87 -8.30
C ARG A 97 15.42 -10.21 -9.68
N MET A 98 16.25 -10.24 -10.71
CA MET A 98 15.85 -10.67 -12.06
C MET A 98 15.39 -12.13 -12.08
N ILE A 99 16.13 -13.02 -11.40
CA ILE A 99 15.76 -14.43 -11.24
C ILE A 99 14.40 -14.53 -10.52
N GLY A 100 14.24 -13.80 -9.42
CA GLY A 100 13.02 -13.81 -8.63
C GLY A 100 11.80 -13.32 -9.42
N GLN A 101 11.92 -12.24 -10.20
CA GLN A 101 10.84 -11.76 -11.07
C GLN A 101 10.45 -12.83 -12.08
N TYR A 102 11.43 -13.49 -12.71
CA TYR A 102 11.15 -14.56 -13.66
C TYR A 102 10.45 -15.76 -13.01
N LEU A 103 10.81 -16.11 -11.76
CA LEU A 103 10.13 -17.16 -11.00
C LEU A 103 8.70 -16.77 -10.63
N ILE A 104 8.45 -15.51 -10.26
CA ILE A 104 7.10 -14.98 -9.96
C ILE A 104 6.20 -15.09 -11.20
N ASP A 105 6.71 -14.77 -12.39
CA ASP A 105 5.96 -14.86 -13.64
C ASP A 105 5.59 -16.32 -14.00
N MET A 106 6.27 -17.31 -13.40
CA MET A 106 5.97 -18.74 -13.57
C MET A 106 5.03 -19.31 -12.52
N VAL A 107 4.60 -18.50 -11.56
CA VAL A 107 3.62 -18.90 -10.53
C VAL A 107 2.23 -18.91 -11.15
N ASP A 108 1.49 -19.98 -10.94
CA ASP A 108 0.11 -20.10 -11.39
C ASP A 108 -0.88 -19.38 -10.44
N GLU A 109 -2.17 -19.32 -10.83
CA GLU A 109 -3.23 -18.70 -10.03
C GLU A 109 -3.44 -19.37 -8.67
N ALA A 110 -3.04 -20.62 -8.51
CA ALA A 110 -3.09 -21.36 -7.25
C ALA A 110 -1.86 -21.15 -6.38
N GLY A 111 -0.86 -20.42 -6.87
CA GLY A 111 0.37 -20.12 -6.15
C GLY A 111 1.47 -21.18 -6.29
N TYR A 112 1.31 -22.15 -7.18
CA TYR A 112 2.35 -23.15 -7.45
C TYR A 112 3.32 -22.67 -8.52
N LEU A 113 4.60 -23.02 -8.34
CA LEU A 113 5.63 -22.79 -9.34
C LEU A 113 5.52 -23.82 -10.47
N SER A 114 5.16 -23.36 -11.66
CA SER A 114 5.04 -24.21 -12.85
C SER A 114 6.26 -24.09 -13.72
N GLY A 115 7.09 -25.15 -13.78
CA GLY A 115 8.21 -25.18 -14.70
C GLY A 115 9.50 -25.80 -14.14
N ASP A 116 10.52 -25.85 -14.99
CA ASP A 116 11.81 -26.44 -14.67
C ASP A 116 12.84 -25.37 -14.29
N LEU A 117 13.45 -25.51 -13.12
CA LEU A 117 14.49 -24.62 -12.62
C LEU A 117 15.78 -24.68 -13.46
N ASP A 118 16.04 -25.80 -14.11
CA ASP A 118 17.20 -25.90 -14.99
C ASP A 118 17.00 -25.06 -16.26
N ALA A 119 15.81 -25.06 -16.81
CA ALA A 119 15.48 -24.19 -17.95
C ALA A 119 15.55 -22.69 -17.57
N VAL A 120 15.21 -22.33 -16.34
CA VAL A 120 15.36 -20.96 -15.82
C VAL A 120 16.84 -20.58 -15.70
N ALA A 121 17.64 -21.48 -15.15
CA ALA A 121 19.08 -21.28 -14.98
C ALA A 121 19.77 -21.08 -16.35
N ASP A 122 19.48 -21.92 -17.32
CA ASP A 122 20.02 -21.82 -18.68
C ASP A 122 19.58 -20.52 -19.39
N LYS A 123 18.32 -20.12 -19.23
CA LYS A 123 17.77 -18.93 -19.88
C LYS A 123 18.35 -17.63 -19.33
N LEU A 124 18.60 -17.59 -18.03
CA LEU A 124 19.11 -16.39 -17.35
C LEU A 124 20.64 -16.39 -17.24
N GLY A 125 21.31 -17.50 -17.65
CA GLY A 125 22.75 -17.64 -17.49
C GLY A 125 23.21 -17.73 -16.04
N ALA A 126 22.31 -18.16 -15.14
CA ALA A 126 22.57 -18.34 -13.72
C ALA A 126 22.86 -19.81 -13.40
N SER A 127 23.50 -20.07 -12.27
CA SER A 127 23.63 -21.44 -11.79
C SER A 127 22.30 -21.92 -11.16
N ARG A 128 22.00 -23.21 -11.26
CA ARG A 128 20.84 -23.82 -10.59
C ARG A 128 20.80 -23.48 -9.09
N ARG A 129 21.97 -23.47 -8.45
CA ARG A 129 22.09 -23.15 -7.03
C ARG A 129 21.63 -21.72 -6.70
N GLU A 130 21.91 -20.74 -7.58
CA GLU A 130 21.45 -19.36 -7.42
C GLU A 130 19.94 -19.29 -7.59
N VAL A 131 19.36 -19.98 -8.56
CA VAL A 131 17.91 -20.05 -8.78
C VAL A 131 17.21 -20.69 -7.57
N GLU A 132 17.74 -21.80 -7.04
CA GLU A 132 17.21 -22.45 -5.83
C GLU A 132 17.33 -21.57 -4.59
N ALA A 133 18.40 -20.79 -4.45
CA ALA A 133 18.55 -19.84 -3.34
C ALA A 133 17.51 -18.71 -3.41
N VAL A 134 17.24 -18.18 -4.59
CA VAL A 134 16.20 -17.16 -4.79
C VAL A 134 14.82 -17.77 -4.57
N LEU A 135 14.57 -18.99 -5.04
CA LEU A 135 13.32 -19.70 -4.79
C LEU A 135 13.04 -19.86 -3.28
N ALA A 136 14.07 -20.22 -2.50
CA ALA A 136 13.94 -20.36 -1.06
C ALA A 136 13.55 -19.01 -0.38
N ILE A 137 14.03 -17.87 -0.91
CA ILE A 137 13.60 -16.55 -0.45
C ILE A 137 12.13 -16.33 -0.79
N LEU A 138 11.71 -16.61 -2.04
CA LEU A 138 10.31 -16.45 -2.46
C LEU A 138 9.37 -17.33 -1.62
N GLN A 139 9.77 -18.55 -1.28
CA GLN A 139 8.99 -19.46 -0.43
C GLN A 139 8.85 -18.99 1.03
N SER A 140 9.66 -18.02 1.45
CA SER A 140 9.55 -17.39 2.78
C SER A 140 8.67 -16.13 2.79
N LEU A 141 8.12 -15.74 1.64
CA LEU A 141 7.22 -14.59 1.52
C LEU A 141 5.78 -14.99 1.88
N ASP A 142 4.95 -13.96 2.09
CA ASP A 142 3.51 -14.12 2.35
C ASP A 142 2.72 -14.13 1.02
N PRO A 143 1.79 -15.07 0.84
CA PRO A 143 1.26 -16.09 1.76
C PRO A 143 2.13 -17.35 1.88
N PRO A 144 2.12 -18.01 3.07
CA PRO A 144 2.95 -19.19 3.32
C PRO A 144 2.55 -20.35 2.43
N GLY A 145 3.55 -21.02 1.85
CA GLY A 145 3.36 -22.12 0.89
C GLY A 145 3.36 -21.70 -0.56
N ILE A 146 3.55 -20.39 -0.83
CA ILE A 146 3.69 -19.84 -2.19
C ILE A 146 4.98 -20.37 -2.87
N CYS A 147 4.97 -20.40 -4.20
CA CYS A 147 6.08 -20.89 -5.04
C CYS A 147 6.48 -22.33 -4.74
N ALA A 148 5.60 -23.14 -4.13
CA ALA A 148 5.81 -24.56 -3.97
C ALA A 148 5.69 -25.27 -5.33
N ARG A 149 6.53 -26.29 -5.55
CA ARG A 149 6.52 -27.08 -6.79
C ARG A 149 5.46 -28.20 -6.79
N ASN A 150 4.98 -28.55 -5.60
CA ASN A 150 3.94 -29.57 -5.41
C ASN A 150 3.24 -29.39 -4.05
N LEU A 151 2.15 -30.12 -3.85
CA LEU A 151 1.35 -30.08 -2.62
C LEU A 151 2.15 -30.44 -1.37
N THR A 152 3.02 -31.45 -1.46
CA THR A 152 3.88 -31.89 -0.35
C THR A 152 4.77 -30.73 0.15
N GLU A 153 5.42 -30.04 -0.77
CA GLU A 153 6.26 -28.88 -0.45
C GLU A 153 5.43 -27.72 0.11
N CYS A 154 4.26 -27.44 -0.46
CA CYS A 154 3.36 -26.40 0.03
C CYS A 154 2.95 -26.65 1.49
N ILE A 155 2.52 -27.87 1.82
CA ILE A 155 2.17 -28.24 3.19
C ILE A 155 3.40 -28.16 4.12
N ALA A 156 4.57 -28.62 3.66
CA ALA A 156 5.79 -28.53 4.44
C ALA A 156 6.17 -27.08 4.78
N LEU A 157 6.04 -26.16 3.82
CA LEU A 157 6.29 -24.73 4.03
C LEU A 157 5.32 -24.15 5.06
N GLN A 158 4.01 -24.42 4.92
CA GLN A 158 2.99 -23.95 5.85
C GLN A 158 3.17 -24.51 7.28
N LEU A 159 3.61 -25.75 7.41
CA LEU A 159 3.90 -26.35 8.71
C LEU A 159 5.13 -25.75 9.37
N ARG A 160 6.15 -25.40 8.57
CA ARG A 160 7.35 -24.70 9.07
C ARG A 160 7.02 -23.31 9.59
N GLU A 161 6.21 -22.56 8.84
CA GLU A 161 5.75 -21.23 9.25
C GLU A 161 5.00 -21.25 10.59
N ARG A 162 4.25 -22.34 10.83
CA ARG A 162 3.50 -22.53 12.08
C ARG A 162 4.29 -23.19 13.21
N ASP A 163 5.60 -23.40 13.05
CA ASP A 163 6.43 -24.16 13.99
C ASP A 163 5.89 -25.56 14.31
N ARG A 164 5.22 -26.18 13.34
CA ARG A 164 4.57 -27.50 13.47
C ARG A 164 5.21 -28.58 12.61
N PHE A 165 6.38 -28.33 12.02
CA PHE A 165 7.08 -29.29 11.19
C PHE A 165 7.94 -30.22 12.05
N ASP A 166 7.28 -31.06 12.85
CA ASP A 166 7.90 -32.10 13.65
C ASP A 166 8.18 -33.38 12.83
N PRO A 167 8.97 -34.35 13.33
CA PRO A 167 9.30 -35.58 12.59
C PRO A 167 8.07 -36.43 12.21
N ALA A 168 7.00 -36.36 13.00
CA ALA A 168 5.75 -37.08 12.71
C ALA A 168 5.01 -36.44 11.53
N MET A 169 4.96 -35.11 11.50
CA MET A 169 4.37 -34.36 10.39
C MET A 169 5.22 -34.48 9.12
N GLN A 170 6.53 -34.49 9.24
CA GLN A 170 7.42 -34.75 8.11
C GLN A 170 7.13 -36.11 7.48
N ALA A 171 7.05 -37.16 8.28
CA ALA A 171 6.74 -38.52 7.79
C ALA A 171 5.34 -38.60 7.13
N LEU A 172 4.36 -37.83 7.65
CA LEU A 172 3.02 -37.79 7.06
C LEU A 172 3.00 -37.07 5.70
N VAL A 173 3.80 -36.03 5.54
CA VAL A 173 3.86 -35.22 4.31
C VAL A 173 4.67 -35.93 3.21
N GLU A 174 5.63 -36.79 3.55
CA GLU A 174 6.46 -37.57 2.62
C GLU A 174 5.77 -38.85 2.10
N HIS A 175 4.66 -39.29 2.73
CA HIS A 175 3.87 -40.46 2.37
C HIS A 175 2.52 -40.12 1.78
#